data_a038c8e0c03ad297a0c6bfd28c67b826
#
_entry.id   a038c8e0c03ad297a0c6bfd28c67b826
#
_cell.length_a   1.000
_cell.length_b   1.000
_cell.length_c   1.000
_cell.angle_alpha   90.00
_cell.angle_beta   90.00
_cell.angle_gamma   90.00
#
_symmetry.space_group_name_H-M   'P 1'
#
loop_
_entity.id
_entity.type
_entity.pdbx_description
1 polymer ?
#
loop_
_entity_poly.entity_id
_entity_poly.type
_entity_poly.pdbx_seq_one_letter_code
_entity_poly.pdbx_strand_id
1 'polypeptide(L)' 'MKTPEEYFAEGRDWLVKAERIAKEYEDEETFDTSANLAVLAMASTFLGICAQFMRDQEG' A
#
# COMPACT_ATOMS: atom_id res chain seq x y z
N MET A 1 11.94 6.93 11.53
CA MET A 1 11.72 6.60 10.11
C MET A 1 11.33 5.13 9.97
N LYS A 2 10.36 4.84 9.12
CA LYS A 2 9.91 3.46 8.94
C LYS A 2 10.96 2.63 8.18
N THR A 3 11.06 1.36 8.54
CA THR A 3 11.91 0.42 7.82
C THR A 3 11.24 -0.01 6.52
N PRO A 4 12.00 -0.53 5.53
CA PRO A 4 11.38 -1.09 4.32
C PRO A 4 10.32 -2.14 4.62
N GLU A 5 10.55 -2.98 5.62
CA GLU A 5 9.62 -4.03 6.02
C GLU A 5 8.30 -3.43 6.54
N GLU A 6 8.37 -2.32 7.26
CA GLU A 6 7.19 -1.62 7.75
C GLU A 6 6.39 -1.01 6.60
N TYR A 7 7.06 -0.44 5.60
CA TYR A 7 6.38 0.09 4.42
C TYR A 7 5.68 -1.01 3.65
N PHE A 8 6.34 -2.17 3.47
CA PHE A 8 5.73 -3.29 2.76
C PHE A 8 4.52 -3.84 3.50
N ALA A 9 4.61 -3.97 4.82
CA ALA A 9 3.50 -4.44 5.64
C ALA A 9 2.32 -3.48 5.55
N GLU A 10 2.58 -2.18 5.61
CA GLU A 10 1.54 -1.16 5.50
C GLU A 10 0.86 -1.22 4.13
N GLY A 11 1.65 -1.37 3.05
CA GLY A 11 1.10 -1.51 1.72
C GLY A 11 0.19 -2.72 1.58
N ARG A 12 0.60 -3.85 2.15
CA ARG A 12 -0.21 -5.07 2.14
C ARG A 12 -1.52 -4.87 2.89
N ASP A 13 -1.48 -4.19 4.04
CA ASP A 13 -2.68 -3.93 4.82
C ASP A 13 -3.68 -3.06 4.04
N TRP A 14 -3.19 -2.02 3.36
CA TRP A 14 -4.03 -1.18 2.52
C TRP A 14 -4.64 -1.98 1.37
N LEU A 15 -3.87 -2.86 0.75
CA LEU A 15 -4.35 -3.68 -0.35
C LEU A 15 -5.44 -4.64 0.09
N VAL A 16 -5.28 -5.26 1.26
CA VAL A 16 -6.30 -6.15 1.83
C VAL A 16 -7.61 -5.39 2.08
N LYS A 17 -7.52 -4.17 2.61
CA LYS A 17 -8.70 -3.34 2.83
C LYS A 17 -9.39 -2.99 1.51
N ALA A 18 -8.61 -2.66 0.48
CA ALA A 18 -9.16 -2.35 -0.84
C ALA A 18 -9.90 -3.54 -1.43
N GLU A 19 -9.30 -4.74 -1.35
CA GLU A 19 -9.93 -5.95 -1.86
C GLU A 19 -11.22 -6.28 -1.13
N ARG A 20 -11.23 -6.11 0.19
CA ARG A 20 -12.43 -6.38 0.99
C ARG A 20 -13.57 -5.47 0.59
N ILE A 21 -13.29 -4.18 0.47
CA ILE A 21 -14.30 -3.20 0.09
C ILE A 21 -14.85 -3.51 -1.31
N ALA A 22 -13.96 -3.82 -2.25
CA ALA A 22 -14.36 -4.14 -3.61
C ALA A 22 -15.25 -5.38 -3.69
N LYS A 23 -15.05 -6.36 -2.80
CA LYS A 23 -15.86 -7.58 -2.78
C LYS A 23 -17.22 -7.39 -2.09
N GLU A 24 -17.26 -6.57 -1.05
CA GLU A 24 -18.49 -6.39 -0.25
C GLU A 24 -19.46 -5.41 -0.86
N TYR A 25 -18.97 -4.45 -1.63
CA TYR A 25 -19.77 -3.36 -2.16
C TYR A 25 -19.46 -3.19 -3.64
N GLU A 26 -20.48 -3.23 -4.49
CA GLU A 26 -20.32 -3.15 -5.94
C GLU A 26 -20.95 -1.88 -6.53
N ASP A 27 -20.71 -0.71 -5.92
CA ASP A 27 -21.19 0.55 -6.45
C ASP A 27 -20.01 1.47 -6.83
N GLU A 28 -20.32 2.55 -7.56
CA GLU A 28 -19.28 3.47 -8.05
C GLU A 28 -18.54 4.18 -6.92
N GLU A 29 -19.25 4.59 -5.89
CA GLU A 29 -18.65 5.29 -4.76
C GLU A 29 -17.67 4.39 -4.02
N THR A 30 -18.03 3.13 -3.84
CA THR A 30 -17.17 2.14 -3.20
C THR A 30 -15.97 1.83 -4.08
N PHE A 31 -16.17 1.80 -5.41
CA PHE A 31 -15.05 1.60 -6.35
C PHE A 31 -14.01 2.70 -6.18
N ASP A 32 -14.42 3.95 -6.07
CA ASP A 32 -13.48 5.06 -5.90
C ASP A 32 -12.71 4.93 -4.59
N THR A 33 -13.37 4.54 -3.51
CA THR A 33 -12.72 4.31 -2.22
C THR A 33 -11.71 3.18 -2.32
N SER A 34 -12.10 2.08 -2.96
CA SER A 34 -11.21 0.93 -3.16
C SER A 34 -9.99 1.31 -4.00
N ALA A 35 -10.20 2.10 -5.06
CA ALA A 35 -9.09 2.56 -5.90
C ALA A 35 -8.14 3.45 -5.12
N ASN A 36 -8.65 4.33 -4.26
CA ASN A 36 -7.80 5.17 -3.41
C ASN A 36 -6.96 4.35 -2.45
N LEU A 37 -7.54 3.31 -1.85
CA LEU A 37 -6.80 2.42 -0.97
C LEU A 37 -5.72 1.64 -1.72
N ALA A 38 -6.00 1.24 -2.96
CA ALA A 38 -5.01 0.57 -3.80
C ALA A 38 -3.86 1.50 -4.14
N VAL A 39 -4.13 2.78 -4.40
CA VAL A 39 -3.08 3.77 -4.63
C VAL A 39 -2.20 3.93 -3.39
N LEU A 40 -2.80 3.97 -2.20
CA LEU A 40 -2.05 4.03 -0.95
C LEU A 40 -1.17 2.79 -0.78
N ALA A 41 -1.67 1.62 -1.15
CA ALA A 41 -0.89 0.38 -1.09
C ALA A 41 0.32 0.46 -2.01
N MET A 42 0.14 0.94 -3.24
CA MET A 42 1.25 1.11 -4.19
C MET A 42 2.26 2.13 -3.68
N ALA A 43 1.80 3.24 -3.13
CA ALA A 43 2.68 4.28 -2.60
C ALA A 43 3.52 3.75 -1.45
N SER A 44 2.91 3.02 -0.51
CA SER A 44 3.63 2.44 0.63
C SER A 44 4.67 1.43 0.16
N THR A 45 4.32 0.59 -0.82
CA THR A 45 5.25 -0.39 -1.39
C THR A 45 6.42 0.31 -2.07
N PHE A 46 6.15 1.36 -2.84
CA PHE A 46 7.19 2.12 -3.53
C PHE A 46 8.14 2.77 -2.51
N LEU A 47 7.59 3.36 -1.44
CA LEU A 47 8.41 3.95 -0.39
C LEU A 47 9.29 2.89 0.28
N GLY A 48 8.77 1.67 0.44
CA GLY A 48 9.55 0.57 0.98
C GLY A 48 10.73 0.21 0.08
N ILE A 49 10.51 0.19 -1.23
CA ILE A 49 11.58 -0.08 -2.20
C ILE A 49 12.65 1.00 -2.13
N CYS A 50 12.24 2.27 -2.08
CA CYS A 50 13.17 3.39 -1.97
C CYS A 50 13.98 3.33 -0.67
N ALA A 51 13.32 3.02 0.45
CA ALA A 51 13.98 2.93 1.74
C ALA A 51 15.00 1.80 1.74
N GLN A 52 14.67 0.66 1.14
CA GLN A 52 15.59 -0.46 1.04
C GLN A 52 16.81 -0.11 0.20
N PHE A 53 16.60 0.57 -0.93
CA PHE A 53 17.69 1.02 -1.80
C PHE A 53 18.63 1.94 -1.04
N MET A 54 18.10 2.91 -0.29
CA MET A 54 18.94 3.83 0.48
C MET A 54 19.70 3.10 1.57
N ARG A 55 19.07 2.15 2.24
CA ARG A 55 19.73 1.36 3.29
C ARG A 55 20.88 0.55 2.70
N ASP A 56 20.69 -0.04 1.54
CA ASP A 56 21.73 -0.84 0.89
C ASP A 56 22.93 0.02 0.50
N GLN A 57 22.70 1.28 0.11
CA GLN A 57 23.78 2.20 -0.22
C GLN A 57 24.57 2.63 1.01
N GLU A 58 23.94 2.73 2.16
CA GLU A 58 24.59 3.11 3.41
C GLU A 58 25.42 1.96 3.98
N GLY A 59 25.02 0.76 3.69
CA GLY A 59 25.65 -0.42 4.25
C GLY A 59 26.72 -1.01 3.44
#